data_da4b9101abca5b80030b4dc60214e716
#
_entry.id   da4b9101abca5b80030b4dc60214e716
#
_cell.length_a   1.000
_cell.length_b   1.000
_cell.length_c   1.000
_cell.angle_alpha   90.00
_cell.angle_beta   90.00
_cell.angle_gamma   90.00
#
_symmetry.space_group_name_H-M   'P 1'
#
loop_
_entity.id
_entity.type
_entity.pdbx_description
1 polymer ?
#
loop_
_entity_poly.entity_id
_entity_poly.type
_entity_poly.pdbx_seq_one_letter_code
_entity_poly.pdbx_strand_id
1 'polypeptide(L)'
;MSPTKDSETPSQTVVLLLADIAPAHRLWGWSRLVKGTAALNQTPGLLFSKILGSGYEGGFGLKPSASRQGVFGLFNSAAAAAYFLNRSDEVAAYRERSSELLTITLQTYACRGTWDGQALDVATRTPETGPIAALTRASIRPPKARAFWRYAPASQTALESSAGCQLAVGLGEA
;
A
#
# COMPACT_ATOMS: atom_id res chain seq x y z
N MET A 1 6.62 -36.77 -26.97
CA MET A 1 6.37 -36.14 -25.64
C MET A 1 6.68 -34.65 -25.80
N SER A 2 5.65 -33.85 -26.01
CA SER A 2 5.79 -32.39 -26.11
C SER A 2 5.77 -31.77 -24.71
N PRO A 3 6.65 -30.84 -24.39
CA PRO A 3 6.57 -30.14 -23.12
C PRO A 3 5.33 -29.25 -23.10
N THR A 4 4.47 -29.52 -22.17
CA THR A 4 3.33 -28.65 -21.83
C THR A 4 3.91 -27.31 -21.39
N LYS A 5 3.74 -26.31 -22.24
CA LYS A 5 4.01 -24.92 -21.90
C LYS A 5 2.93 -24.52 -20.90
N ASP A 6 3.23 -24.61 -19.62
CA ASP A 6 2.43 -23.95 -18.59
C ASP A 6 2.48 -22.45 -18.90
N SER A 7 1.47 -21.96 -19.55
CA SER A 7 1.23 -20.53 -19.69
C SER A 7 0.86 -20.01 -18.31
N GLU A 8 1.85 -19.64 -17.51
CA GLU A 8 1.61 -18.85 -16.30
C GLU A 8 0.83 -17.61 -16.73
N THR A 9 -0.44 -17.59 -16.43
CA THR A 9 -1.25 -16.37 -16.53
C THR A 9 -0.51 -15.32 -15.68
N PRO A 10 -0.17 -14.16 -16.21
CA PRO A 10 0.57 -13.16 -15.45
C PRO A 10 -0.23 -12.82 -14.19
N SER A 11 0.31 -13.18 -13.04
CA SER A 11 -0.34 -12.92 -11.76
C SER A 11 -0.21 -11.45 -11.41
N GLN A 12 -1.31 -10.86 -10.96
CA GLN A 12 -1.29 -9.49 -10.44
C GLN A 12 -0.23 -9.34 -9.34
N THR A 13 0.38 -8.18 -9.31
CA THR A 13 1.42 -7.85 -8.33
C THR A 13 1.08 -6.54 -7.65
N VAL A 14 1.09 -6.53 -6.33
CA VAL A 14 0.90 -5.33 -5.51
C VAL A 14 2.25 -4.71 -5.19
N VAL A 15 2.33 -3.40 -5.33
CA VAL A 15 3.43 -2.58 -4.81
C VAL A 15 2.90 -1.67 -3.72
N LEU A 16 3.58 -1.65 -2.59
CA LEU A 16 3.33 -0.70 -1.52
C LEU A 16 4.60 0.12 -1.30
N LEU A 17 4.48 1.44 -1.39
CA LEU A 17 5.51 2.38 -0.97
C LEU A 17 5.08 2.99 0.36
N LEU A 18 5.97 3.00 1.33
CA LEU A 18 5.79 3.72 2.58
C LEU A 18 6.90 4.76 2.68
N ALA A 19 6.53 6.02 2.70
CA ALA A 19 7.45 7.14 2.64
C ALA A 19 7.32 8.03 3.89
N ASP A 20 8.45 8.44 4.44
CA ASP A 20 8.52 9.56 5.38
C ASP A 20 9.15 10.75 4.65
N ILE A 21 8.32 11.72 4.27
CA ILE A 21 8.71 12.87 3.46
C ILE A 21 9.60 13.82 4.28
N ALA A 22 10.77 14.10 3.77
CA ALA A 22 11.72 14.99 4.42
C ALA A 22 11.10 16.38 4.70
N PRO A 23 11.46 17.04 5.82
CA PRO A 23 10.86 18.32 6.22
C PRO A 23 10.84 19.38 5.13
N ALA A 24 11.90 19.48 4.33
CA ALA A 24 12.00 20.43 3.23
C ALA A 24 11.01 20.18 2.09
N HIS A 25 10.44 18.98 1.99
CA HIS A 25 9.59 18.57 0.88
C HIS A 25 8.13 18.30 1.30
N ARG A 26 7.71 18.65 2.52
CA ARG A 26 6.34 18.39 3.03
C ARG A 26 5.25 18.99 2.15
N LEU A 27 5.44 20.18 1.60
CA LEU A 27 4.47 20.77 0.67
C LEU A 27 4.28 19.93 -0.60
N TRP A 28 5.38 19.38 -1.12
CA TRP A 28 5.29 18.44 -2.22
C TRP A 28 4.51 17.18 -1.82
N GLY A 29 4.83 16.57 -0.68
CA GLY A 29 4.09 15.41 -0.16
C GLY A 29 2.60 15.68 -0.03
N TRP A 30 2.22 16.80 0.57
CA TRP A 30 0.81 17.21 0.68
C TRP A 30 0.14 17.38 -0.68
N SER A 31 0.86 17.94 -1.67
CA SER A 31 0.35 18.06 -3.03
C SER A 31 0.01 16.71 -3.65
N ARG A 32 0.70 15.62 -3.25
CA ARG A 32 0.43 14.25 -3.72
C ARG A 32 -0.89 13.73 -3.17
N LEU A 33 -1.15 13.94 -1.88
CA LEU A 33 -2.44 13.57 -1.28
C LEU A 33 -3.61 14.30 -1.94
N VAL A 34 -3.48 15.61 -2.19
CA VAL A 34 -4.53 16.41 -2.83
C VAL A 34 -4.76 16.03 -4.30
N LYS A 35 -3.67 15.81 -5.06
CA LYS A 35 -3.77 15.41 -6.47
C LYS A 35 -4.18 13.94 -6.65
N GLY A 36 -4.08 13.14 -5.60
CA GLY A 36 -4.38 11.72 -5.63
C GLY A 36 -3.56 10.99 -6.68
N THR A 37 -4.17 10.03 -7.35
CA THR A 37 -3.51 9.12 -8.30
C THR A 37 -3.29 9.69 -9.69
N ALA A 38 -3.58 10.97 -9.94
CA ALA A 38 -3.49 11.57 -11.28
C ALA A 38 -2.11 11.38 -11.93
N ALA A 39 -1.03 11.45 -11.15
CA ALA A 39 0.33 11.24 -11.66
C ALA A 39 0.65 9.77 -11.99
N LEU A 40 -0.17 8.83 -11.52
CA LEU A 40 0.01 7.40 -11.74
C LEU A 40 -0.83 6.88 -12.93
N ASN A 41 -1.80 7.64 -13.42
CA ASN A 41 -2.78 7.19 -14.41
C ASN A 41 -2.17 6.70 -15.75
N GLN A 42 -0.95 7.13 -16.09
CA GLN A 42 -0.26 6.72 -17.31
C GLN A 42 0.82 5.66 -17.06
N THR A 43 0.86 5.08 -15.86
CA THR A 43 1.85 4.05 -15.51
C THR A 43 1.54 2.75 -16.27
N PRO A 44 2.48 2.23 -17.07
CA PRO A 44 2.25 0.99 -17.82
C PRO A 44 1.94 -0.18 -16.89
N GLY A 45 0.88 -0.92 -17.21
CA GLY A 45 0.45 -2.11 -16.46
C GLY A 45 -0.20 -1.84 -15.11
N LEU A 46 -0.38 -0.59 -14.70
CA LEU A 46 -1.11 -0.23 -13.47
C LEU A 46 -2.61 -0.44 -13.69
N LEU A 47 -3.24 -1.23 -12.84
CA LEU A 47 -4.67 -1.53 -12.84
C LEU A 47 -5.44 -0.67 -11.85
N PHE A 48 -4.84 -0.40 -10.70
CA PHE A 48 -5.46 0.34 -9.61
C PHE A 48 -4.39 0.98 -8.73
N SER A 49 -4.67 2.15 -8.19
CA SER A 49 -3.75 2.82 -7.26
C SER A 49 -4.46 3.70 -6.26
N LYS A 50 -3.79 3.93 -5.13
CA LYS A 50 -4.17 4.87 -4.09
C LYS A 50 -2.95 5.60 -3.57
N ILE A 51 -3.12 6.89 -3.26
CA ILE A 51 -2.18 7.66 -2.44
C ILE A 51 -2.86 7.90 -1.11
N LEU A 52 -2.21 7.53 -0.04
CA LEU A 52 -2.78 7.43 1.30
C LEU A 52 -1.96 8.29 2.27
N GLY A 53 -2.63 9.01 3.13
CA GLY A 53 -2.01 9.60 4.31
C GLY A 53 -1.84 8.57 5.42
N SER A 54 -1.00 8.88 6.41
CA SER A 54 -0.84 8.05 7.60
C SER A 54 -1.20 8.84 8.86
N GLY A 55 -1.51 8.13 9.92
CA GLY A 55 -1.62 8.72 11.24
C GLY A 55 -0.25 9.16 11.78
N TYR A 56 -0.28 9.94 12.85
CA TYR A 56 0.93 10.41 13.53
C TYR A 56 1.84 9.22 13.90
N GLU A 57 3.11 9.31 13.53
CA GLU A 57 4.10 8.23 13.69
C GLU A 57 3.73 6.89 13.05
N GLY A 58 2.86 6.90 12.04
CA GLY A 58 2.36 5.67 11.40
C GLY A 58 1.19 5.03 12.12
N GLY A 59 0.67 5.64 13.16
CA GLY A 59 -0.35 5.10 14.03
C GLY A 59 -1.76 5.07 13.43
N PHE A 60 -2.66 4.38 14.11
CA PHE A 60 -4.06 4.20 13.73
C PHE A 60 -4.97 5.32 14.24
N GLY A 61 -4.42 6.38 14.83
CA GLY A 61 -5.18 7.48 15.42
C GLY A 61 -5.63 8.54 14.43
N LEU A 62 -6.51 9.44 14.89
CA LEU A 62 -7.04 10.56 14.10
C LEU A 62 -6.02 11.68 13.80
N LYS A 63 -4.96 11.79 14.60
CA LYS A 63 -3.92 12.81 14.38
C LYS A 63 -3.15 12.47 13.12
N PRO A 64 -3.23 13.28 12.04
CA PRO A 64 -2.53 12.96 10.81
C PRO A 64 -1.03 13.14 10.96
N SER A 65 -0.26 12.37 10.22
CA SER A 65 1.15 12.62 10.01
C SER A 65 1.36 13.78 9.03
N ALA A 66 2.34 14.62 9.31
CA ALA A 66 2.74 15.70 8.39
C ALA A 66 3.65 15.20 7.26
N SER A 67 4.18 13.98 7.34
CA SER A 67 5.21 13.47 6.45
C SER A 67 4.98 12.04 5.96
N ARG A 68 4.32 11.18 6.75
CA ARG A 68 4.17 9.77 6.38
C ARG A 68 3.03 9.55 5.40
N GLN A 69 3.33 8.87 4.32
CA GLN A 69 2.42 8.57 3.23
C GLN A 69 2.61 7.14 2.73
N GLY A 70 1.56 6.59 2.13
CA GLY A 70 1.60 5.32 1.43
C GLY A 70 1.14 5.48 -0.02
N VAL A 71 1.76 4.73 -0.92
CA VAL A 71 1.28 4.54 -2.29
C VAL A 71 1.00 3.07 -2.48
N PHE A 72 -0.24 2.75 -2.78
CA PHE A 72 -0.67 1.41 -3.17
C PHE A 72 -0.82 1.35 -4.68
N GLY A 73 -0.21 0.37 -5.32
CA GLY A 73 -0.34 0.10 -6.75
C GLY A 73 -0.60 -1.38 -7.01
N LEU A 74 -1.63 -1.69 -7.81
CA LEU A 74 -1.91 -3.02 -8.31
C LEU A 74 -1.51 -3.07 -9.78
N PHE A 75 -0.64 -3.99 -10.13
CA PHE A 75 -0.10 -4.16 -11.47
C PHE A 75 -0.57 -5.48 -12.08
N ASN A 76 -0.68 -5.50 -13.42
CA ASN A 76 -1.06 -6.69 -14.18
C ASN A 76 0.03 -7.78 -14.20
N SER A 77 1.25 -7.46 -13.78
CA SER A 77 2.37 -8.40 -13.77
C SER A 77 3.52 -7.93 -12.86
N ALA A 78 4.36 -8.86 -12.45
CA ALA A 78 5.59 -8.57 -11.71
C ALA A 78 6.57 -7.71 -12.52
N ALA A 79 6.61 -7.89 -13.85
CA ALA A 79 7.46 -7.08 -14.74
C ALA A 79 7.02 -5.60 -14.76
N ALA A 80 5.71 -5.33 -14.82
CA ALA A 80 5.17 -3.97 -14.76
C ALA A 80 5.44 -3.33 -13.38
N ALA A 81 5.26 -4.08 -12.29
CA ALA A 81 5.58 -3.62 -10.95
C ALA A 81 7.09 -3.28 -10.79
N ALA A 82 7.97 -4.14 -11.30
CA ALA A 82 9.41 -3.89 -11.29
C ALA A 82 9.80 -2.68 -12.16
N TYR A 83 9.19 -2.52 -13.32
CA TYR A 83 9.38 -1.34 -14.16
C TYR A 83 9.00 -0.06 -13.43
N PHE A 84 7.82 -0.04 -12.78
CA PHE A 84 7.38 1.10 -11.98
C PHE A 84 8.39 1.43 -10.87
N LEU A 85 8.84 0.46 -10.09
CA LEU A 85 9.77 0.70 -9.00
C LEU A 85 11.14 1.24 -9.46
N ASN A 86 11.59 0.85 -10.65
CA ASN A 86 12.95 1.15 -11.11
C ASN A 86 13.02 2.30 -12.12
N ARG A 87 11.90 2.64 -12.79
CA ARG A 87 11.89 3.57 -13.92
C ARG A 87 10.88 4.70 -13.84
N SER A 88 9.95 4.65 -12.86
CA SER A 88 8.94 5.68 -12.72
C SER A 88 9.52 6.95 -12.10
N ASP A 89 9.20 8.09 -12.71
CA ASP A 89 9.54 9.43 -12.18
C ASP A 89 8.88 9.66 -10.81
N GLU A 90 7.71 9.06 -10.60
CA GLU A 90 7.00 9.16 -9.32
C GLU A 90 7.80 8.49 -8.20
N VAL A 91 8.29 7.27 -8.41
CA VAL A 91 9.12 6.56 -7.42
C VAL A 91 10.45 7.29 -7.22
N ALA A 92 11.05 7.80 -8.29
CA ALA A 92 12.27 8.62 -8.20
C ALA A 92 12.03 9.88 -7.35
N ALA A 93 10.88 10.56 -7.55
CA ALA A 93 10.51 11.73 -6.78
C ALA A 93 10.30 11.42 -5.28
N TYR A 94 9.66 10.28 -4.95
CA TYR A 94 9.54 9.83 -3.56
C TYR A 94 10.92 9.51 -2.97
N ARG A 95 11.79 8.82 -3.71
CA ARG A 95 13.14 8.46 -3.25
C ARG A 95 14.00 9.69 -2.96
N GLU A 96 13.93 10.71 -3.81
CA GLU A 96 14.68 11.97 -3.64
C GLU A 96 14.17 12.80 -2.45
N ARG A 97 12.85 12.78 -2.19
CA ARG A 97 12.18 13.71 -1.27
C ARG A 97 11.82 13.10 0.07
N SER A 98 12.08 11.82 0.28
CA SER A 98 11.82 11.15 1.55
C SER A 98 13.11 10.98 2.34
N SER A 99 13.02 11.12 3.66
CA SER A 99 14.07 10.72 4.60
C SER A 99 14.16 9.20 4.71
N GLU A 100 13.00 8.52 4.57
CA GLU A 100 12.89 7.06 4.56
C GLU A 100 11.90 6.64 3.47
N LEU A 101 12.23 5.60 2.73
CA LEU A 101 11.35 4.97 1.74
C LEU A 101 11.47 3.46 1.81
N LEU A 102 10.40 2.81 2.23
CA LEU A 102 10.26 1.35 2.17
C LEU A 102 9.41 0.97 0.96
N THR A 103 9.89 0.02 0.17
CA THR A 103 9.16 -0.54 -0.97
C THR A 103 8.90 -2.01 -0.73
N ILE A 104 7.64 -2.44 -0.87
CA ILE A 104 7.23 -3.82 -0.65
C ILE A 104 6.52 -4.29 -1.92
N THR A 105 6.91 -5.46 -2.42
CA THR A 105 6.24 -6.13 -3.53
C THR A 105 5.55 -7.38 -3.00
N LEU A 106 4.27 -7.55 -3.31
CA LEU A 106 3.43 -8.60 -2.75
C LEU A 106 2.68 -9.36 -3.85
N GLN A 107 2.47 -10.64 -3.63
CA GLN A 107 1.47 -11.44 -4.34
C GLN A 107 0.31 -11.75 -3.41
N THR A 108 -0.92 -11.64 -3.94
CA THR A 108 -2.12 -11.91 -3.16
C THR A 108 -2.38 -13.41 -3.13
N TYR A 109 -2.42 -14.02 -1.95
CA TYR A 109 -2.80 -15.42 -1.79
C TYR A 109 -4.18 -15.59 -1.13
N ALA A 110 -4.75 -14.52 -0.55
CA ALA A 110 -6.11 -14.49 -0.05
C ALA A 110 -6.69 -13.08 -0.20
N CYS A 111 -7.90 -12.97 -0.70
CA CYS A 111 -8.61 -11.70 -0.84
C CYS A 111 -10.09 -11.89 -0.53
N ARG A 112 -10.68 -10.93 0.19
CA ARG A 112 -12.12 -10.87 0.44
C ARG A 112 -12.60 -9.45 0.20
N GLY A 113 -13.65 -9.30 -0.63
CA GLY A 113 -14.21 -8.01 -0.95
C GLY A 113 -13.46 -7.25 -2.05
N THR A 114 -13.80 -5.99 -2.21
CA THR A 114 -13.26 -5.11 -3.25
C THR A 114 -12.83 -3.77 -2.65
N TRP A 115 -11.91 -3.10 -3.32
CA TRP A 115 -11.56 -1.71 -3.06
C TRP A 115 -11.95 -0.86 -4.25
N ASP A 116 -12.99 -0.01 -4.10
CA ASP A 116 -13.61 0.76 -5.17
C ASP A 116 -13.98 -0.08 -6.40
N GLY A 117 -14.53 -1.27 -6.14
CA GLY A 117 -14.90 -2.23 -7.18
C GLY A 117 -13.75 -3.12 -7.68
N GLN A 118 -12.49 -2.80 -7.37
CA GLN A 118 -11.35 -3.61 -7.73
C GLN A 118 -11.14 -4.75 -6.75
N ALA A 119 -11.18 -6.00 -7.22
CA ALA A 119 -10.71 -7.17 -6.50
C ALA A 119 -9.24 -7.46 -6.82
N LEU A 120 -8.58 -8.19 -5.94
CA LEU A 120 -7.24 -8.72 -6.19
C LEU A 120 -7.35 -10.18 -6.64
N ASP A 121 -6.64 -10.54 -7.70
CA ASP A 121 -6.54 -11.92 -8.14
C ASP A 121 -5.70 -12.72 -7.16
N VAL A 122 -6.20 -13.87 -6.76
CA VAL A 122 -5.52 -14.75 -5.80
C VAL A 122 -4.57 -15.66 -6.56
N ALA A 123 -3.32 -15.72 -6.14
CA ALA A 123 -2.33 -16.62 -6.69
C ALA A 123 -2.73 -18.09 -6.44
N THR A 124 -2.43 -18.96 -7.40
CA THR A 124 -2.77 -20.39 -7.34
C THR A 124 -2.00 -21.16 -6.28
N ARG A 125 -0.88 -20.61 -5.80
CA ARG A 125 -0.04 -21.23 -4.77
C ARG A 125 0.01 -20.35 -3.53
N THR A 126 -0.27 -20.93 -2.37
CA THR A 126 0.00 -20.33 -1.08
C THR A 126 1.50 -20.34 -0.83
N PRO A 127 2.10 -19.24 -0.34
CA PRO A 127 3.52 -19.24 0.01
C PRO A 127 3.77 -20.22 1.17
N GLU A 128 4.83 -21.02 1.05
CA GLU A 128 5.20 -21.99 2.07
C GLU A 128 6.02 -21.35 3.20
N THR A 129 6.77 -20.31 2.87
CA THR A 129 7.68 -19.63 3.81
C THR A 129 7.76 -18.14 3.51
N GLY A 130 8.25 -17.38 4.47
CA GLY A 130 8.53 -15.94 4.33
C GLY A 130 7.55 -15.03 5.08
N PRO A 131 7.83 -13.73 5.09
CA PRO A 131 6.96 -12.75 5.73
C PRO A 131 5.64 -12.61 4.95
N ILE A 132 4.56 -12.40 5.69
CA ILE A 132 3.22 -12.13 5.13
C ILE A 132 2.81 -10.70 5.48
N ALA A 133 2.06 -10.08 4.58
CA ALA A 133 1.40 -8.80 4.84
C ALA A 133 -0.13 -8.99 4.86
N ALA A 134 -0.77 -8.46 5.88
CA ALA A 134 -2.23 -8.40 5.97
C ALA A 134 -2.68 -6.95 5.74
N LEU A 135 -3.44 -6.72 4.68
CA LEU A 135 -4.09 -5.43 4.41
C LEU A 135 -5.56 -5.53 4.81
N THR A 136 -5.94 -4.78 5.85
CA THR A 136 -7.34 -4.69 6.27
C THR A 136 -7.88 -3.30 5.94
N ARG A 137 -8.92 -3.24 5.11
CA ARG A 137 -9.62 -2.01 4.79
C ARG A 137 -10.94 -1.92 5.55
N ALA A 138 -11.18 -0.78 6.19
CA ALA A 138 -12.45 -0.50 6.84
C ALA A 138 -13.06 0.79 6.30
N SER A 139 -14.33 0.73 5.89
CA SER A 139 -15.15 1.92 5.65
C SER A 139 -15.91 2.26 6.92
N ILE A 140 -15.63 3.41 7.49
CA ILE A 140 -16.21 3.80 8.77
C ILE A 140 -17.53 4.51 8.53
N ARG A 141 -18.64 3.94 9.03
CA ARG A 141 -19.95 4.62 8.99
C ARG A 141 -19.90 5.86 9.88
N PRO A 142 -20.33 7.05 9.41
CA PRO A 142 -20.25 8.29 10.18
C PRO A 142 -20.77 8.19 11.63
N PRO A 143 -21.91 7.56 11.92
CA PRO A 143 -22.40 7.43 13.31
C PRO A 143 -21.49 6.55 14.21
N LYS A 144 -20.64 5.71 13.62
CA LYS A 144 -19.73 4.81 14.35
C LYS A 144 -18.28 5.32 14.40
N ALA A 145 -17.99 6.42 13.72
CA ALA A 145 -16.63 6.96 13.62
C ALA A 145 -16.01 7.23 15.00
N ARG A 146 -16.77 7.87 15.92
CA ARG A 146 -16.28 8.17 17.26
C ARG A 146 -15.93 6.91 18.07
N ALA A 147 -16.73 5.87 17.97
CA ALA A 147 -16.47 4.60 18.62
C ALA A 147 -15.26 3.89 18.00
N PHE A 148 -15.16 3.85 16.68
CA PHE A 148 -14.03 3.27 15.95
C PHE A 148 -12.71 3.90 16.39
N TRP A 149 -12.61 5.23 16.35
CA TRP A 149 -11.37 5.94 16.69
C TRP A 149 -10.97 5.81 18.16
N ARG A 150 -11.91 5.53 19.05
CA ARG A 150 -11.61 5.25 20.46
C ARG A 150 -10.88 3.92 20.64
N TYR A 151 -11.17 2.91 19.80
CA TYR A 151 -10.56 1.58 19.88
C TYR A 151 -9.34 1.38 19.00
N ALA A 152 -9.16 2.20 17.99
CA ALA A 152 -8.04 2.08 17.04
C ALA A 152 -6.65 2.04 17.70
N PRO A 153 -6.32 2.87 18.70
CA PRO A 153 -5.01 2.80 19.38
C PRO A 153 -4.77 1.48 20.11
N ALA A 154 -5.80 0.91 20.75
CA ALA A 154 -5.67 -0.38 21.43
C ALA A 154 -5.38 -1.52 20.43
N SER A 155 -5.98 -1.47 19.22
CA SER A 155 -5.72 -2.43 18.17
C SER A 155 -4.28 -2.32 17.65
N GLN A 156 -3.74 -1.11 17.56
CA GLN A 156 -2.34 -0.88 17.17
C GLN A 156 -1.39 -1.51 18.19
N THR A 157 -1.57 -1.20 19.48
CA THR A 157 -0.73 -1.76 20.55
C THR A 157 -0.78 -3.28 20.57
N ALA A 158 -1.96 -3.88 20.35
CA ALA A 158 -2.10 -5.33 20.28
C ALA A 158 -1.34 -5.95 19.12
N LEU A 159 -1.33 -5.29 17.94
CA LEU A 159 -0.56 -5.73 16.77
C LEU A 159 0.93 -5.61 17.02
N GLU A 160 1.40 -4.46 17.49
CA GLU A 160 2.82 -4.19 17.77
C GLU A 160 3.41 -5.13 18.82
N SER A 161 2.60 -5.58 19.77
CA SER A 161 3.01 -6.55 20.78
C SER A 161 2.92 -8.01 20.33
N SER A 162 2.38 -8.28 19.14
CA SER A 162 2.24 -9.64 18.62
C SER A 162 3.59 -10.21 18.19
N ALA A 163 3.87 -11.44 18.60
CA ALA A 163 5.10 -12.13 18.20
C ALA A 163 5.17 -12.24 16.68
N GLY A 164 6.31 -11.80 16.10
CA GLY A 164 6.53 -11.81 14.65
C GLY A 164 6.01 -10.59 13.90
N CYS A 165 5.34 -9.64 14.54
CA CYS A 165 5.00 -8.37 13.91
C CYS A 165 6.27 -7.57 13.65
N GLN A 166 6.57 -7.30 12.37
CA GLN A 166 7.73 -6.49 11.96
C GLN A 166 7.34 -5.04 11.69
N LEU A 167 6.12 -4.82 11.23
CA LEU A 167 5.60 -3.50 10.90
C LEU A 167 4.07 -3.49 11.01
N ALA A 168 3.52 -2.48 11.68
CA ALA A 168 2.10 -2.15 11.66
C ALA A 168 1.96 -0.67 11.32
N VAL A 169 1.18 -0.33 10.29
CA VAL A 169 0.99 1.05 9.87
C VAL A 169 -0.47 1.33 9.52
N GLY A 170 -0.99 2.45 9.99
CA GLY A 170 -2.30 2.96 9.64
C GLY A 170 -2.22 3.88 8.43
N LEU A 171 -3.04 3.59 7.42
CA LEU A 171 -3.16 4.41 6.22
C LEU A 171 -4.62 4.80 6.02
N GLY A 172 -4.86 6.00 5.52
CA GLY A 172 -6.20 6.54 5.25
C GLY A 172 -6.27 7.24 3.91
N GLU A 173 -7.42 7.12 3.25
CA GLU A 173 -7.74 7.93 2.07
C GLU A 173 -8.00 9.38 2.52
N ALA A 174 -7.50 10.35 1.76
CA ALA A 174 -7.70 11.79 1.98
C ALA A 174 -9.09 12.23 1.54
#